data_3d82750f43919633cff863726a3a032c
#
_entry.id   3d82750f43919633cff863726a3a032c
#
_cell.length_a   1.000
_cell.length_b   1.000
_cell.length_c   1.000
_cell.angle_alpha   90.00
_cell.angle_beta   90.00
_cell.angle_gamma   90.00
#
_symmetry.space_group_name_H-M   'P 1'
#
loop_
_entity.id
_entity.type
_entity.pdbx_description
1 polymer ?
#
loop_
_entity_poly.entity_id
_entity_poly.type
_entity_poly.pdbx_seq_one_letter_code
_entity_poly.pdbx_strand_id
1 'polypeptide(L)'
;DKIESLALYGNEGRLIASEPVAVEKENIDVKGQDWYKNAESAIENVHFSIPHIQNLYEDGLYRYHWVVSLSRYVDINDGEIPGSGVLLVDMKYSVIEDVLKQINDSSEGIYYYMISRDGQMIYHPRKTEMARGLFEENSLKASGYEEGTYEITTDGHKESVVVGNIAYTGWKLIGVVPESVQTARINNFRYYIFTTIMVLMMMLLEGNRLISRKISKPIRKLDESVKTYEAGGKPDIYIGGSSEIRH
;
A
#
# COMPACT_ATOMS: atom_id res chain seq x y z
N ASP A 1 16.97 8.53 -16.76
CA ASP A 1 18.04 8.73 -15.79
C ASP A 1 17.45 9.15 -14.46
N LYS A 2 17.79 8.46 -13.37
CA LYS A 2 17.21 8.66 -12.03
C LYS A 2 18.02 9.60 -11.16
N ILE A 3 19.26 9.80 -11.51
CA ILE A 3 20.20 10.67 -10.80
C ILE A 3 20.23 12.02 -11.51
N GLU A 4 20.16 13.09 -10.74
CA GLU A 4 20.32 14.47 -11.23
C GLU A 4 21.78 14.86 -11.25
N SER A 5 22.48 14.64 -10.13
CA SER A 5 23.90 14.94 -10.02
C SER A 5 24.61 14.03 -9.02
N LEU A 6 25.92 13.91 -9.19
CA LEU A 6 26.83 13.24 -8.28
C LEU A 6 28.00 14.16 -8.06
N ALA A 7 28.36 14.41 -6.81
CA ALA A 7 29.49 15.31 -6.48
C ALA A 7 30.32 14.77 -5.32
N LEU A 8 31.60 15.06 -5.35
CA LEU A 8 32.53 14.77 -4.29
C LEU A 8 33.11 16.07 -3.77
N TYR A 9 32.90 16.33 -2.50
CA TYR A 9 33.44 17.50 -1.79
C TYR A 9 34.55 17.09 -0.83
N GLY A 10 35.63 17.84 -0.80
CA GLY A 10 36.68 17.64 0.19
C GLY A 10 36.33 18.20 1.56
N ASN A 11 37.19 17.93 2.55
CA ASN A 11 37.00 18.38 3.95
C ASN A 11 36.84 19.88 4.14
N GLU A 12 37.36 20.69 3.20
CA GLU A 12 37.21 22.14 3.23
C GLU A 12 35.92 22.63 2.54
N GLY A 13 35.04 21.70 2.10
CA GLY A 13 33.83 22.03 1.35
C GLY A 13 34.10 22.40 -0.11
N ARG A 14 35.31 22.14 -0.63
CA ARG A 14 35.66 22.41 -2.02
C ARG A 14 35.21 21.26 -2.90
N LEU A 15 34.56 21.57 -4.02
CA LEU A 15 34.20 20.57 -5.05
C LEU A 15 35.47 19.96 -5.65
N ILE A 16 35.61 18.64 -5.59
CA ILE A 16 36.70 17.86 -6.20
C ILE A 16 36.26 17.37 -7.57
N ALA A 17 35.07 16.78 -7.67
CA ALA A 17 34.51 16.25 -8.92
C ALA A 17 33.01 16.29 -8.91
N SER A 18 32.41 16.44 -10.09
CA SER A 18 30.94 16.34 -10.25
C SER A 18 30.58 15.72 -11.59
N GLU A 19 29.45 15.00 -11.61
CA GLU A 19 28.84 14.46 -12.82
C GLU A 19 27.31 14.76 -12.79
N PRO A 20 26.78 15.49 -13.77
CA PRO A 20 27.52 16.17 -14.85
C PRO A 20 28.46 17.25 -14.32
N VAL A 21 29.45 17.60 -15.10
CA VAL A 21 30.32 18.73 -14.77
C VAL A 21 29.47 19.99 -14.67
N ALA A 22 29.38 20.53 -13.47
CA ALA A 22 28.53 21.67 -13.17
C ALA A 22 29.33 22.84 -12.60
N VAL A 23 28.82 24.05 -12.83
CA VAL A 23 29.35 25.27 -12.23
C VAL A 23 28.64 25.51 -10.92
N GLU A 24 29.42 25.58 -9.83
CA GLU A 24 28.85 25.95 -8.53
C GLU A 24 28.41 27.41 -8.55
N LYS A 25 27.33 27.69 -7.86
CA LYS A 25 26.90 29.07 -7.62
C LYS A 25 27.93 29.81 -6.75
N GLU A 26 28.07 31.08 -6.99
CA GLU A 26 28.97 31.90 -6.19
C GLU A 26 28.53 31.99 -4.72
N ASN A 27 29.50 32.00 -3.80
CA ASN A 27 29.30 32.20 -2.35
C ASN A 27 28.42 31.14 -1.64
N ILE A 28 28.43 29.88 -2.07
CA ILE A 28 27.77 28.81 -1.34
C ILE A 28 28.62 28.41 -0.12
N ASP A 29 27.98 28.41 1.03
CA ASP A 29 28.51 27.75 2.23
C ASP A 29 28.17 26.24 2.18
N VAL A 30 29.03 25.46 1.54
CA VAL A 30 28.84 23.98 1.42
C VAL A 30 28.89 23.31 2.78
N LYS A 31 29.78 23.71 3.67
CA LYS A 31 29.90 23.15 5.03
C LYS A 31 28.74 23.53 5.94
N GLY A 32 28.06 24.61 5.63
CA GLY A 32 26.83 25.02 6.29
C GLY A 32 25.60 24.20 5.92
N GLN A 33 25.65 23.46 4.81
CA GLN A 33 24.53 22.64 4.35
C GLN A 33 24.26 21.44 5.27
N ASP A 34 22.99 21.12 5.49
CA ASP A 34 22.58 20.04 6.39
C ASP A 34 23.11 18.67 5.93
N TRP A 35 23.10 18.40 4.63
CA TRP A 35 23.63 17.15 4.07
C TRP A 35 25.14 16.98 4.36
N TYR A 36 25.91 18.07 4.35
CA TYR A 36 27.35 18.02 4.64
C TYR A 36 27.59 17.76 6.12
N LYS A 37 26.93 18.54 7.00
CA LYS A 37 27.02 18.38 8.47
C LYS A 37 26.58 16.99 8.93
N ASN A 38 25.50 16.48 8.36
CA ASN A 38 24.99 15.13 8.70
C ASN A 38 26.00 14.06 8.30
N ALA A 39 26.63 14.16 7.12
CA ALA A 39 27.65 13.22 6.69
C ALA A 39 28.90 13.26 7.59
N GLU A 40 29.35 14.44 8.04
CA GLU A 40 30.45 14.58 8.99
C GLU A 40 30.11 14.05 10.40
N SER A 41 28.85 14.19 10.83
CA SER A 41 28.43 13.83 12.18
C SER A 41 28.35 12.32 12.43
N ALA A 42 28.12 11.53 11.38
CA ALA A 42 28.00 10.07 11.48
C ALA A 42 28.64 9.40 10.24
N ILE A 43 29.95 9.33 10.27
CA ILE A 43 30.86 8.98 9.15
C ILE A 43 30.49 7.64 8.48
N GLU A 44 29.99 6.65 9.21
CA GLU A 44 29.64 5.34 8.64
C GLU A 44 28.26 5.28 8.00
N ASN A 45 27.42 6.29 8.22
CA ASN A 45 26.03 6.29 7.82
C ASN A 45 25.81 7.02 6.49
N VAL A 46 24.78 6.57 5.79
CA VAL A 46 24.21 7.29 4.65
C VAL A 46 23.07 8.16 5.16
N HIS A 47 23.06 9.42 4.77
CA HIS A 47 22.02 10.38 5.15
C HIS A 47 21.17 10.73 3.94
N PHE A 48 19.85 10.75 4.14
CA PHE A 48 18.89 11.16 3.13
C PHE A 48 18.24 12.47 3.55
N SER A 49 18.22 13.44 2.64
CA SER A 49 17.49 14.69 2.84
C SER A 49 16.01 14.50 2.56
N ILE A 50 15.19 15.41 3.07
CA ILE A 50 13.83 15.59 2.54
C ILE A 50 13.89 16.16 1.12
N PRO A 51 12.81 16.04 0.30
CA PRO A 51 12.76 16.67 -1.01
C PRO A 51 12.98 18.18 -0.94
N HIS A 52 13.90 18.70 -1.75
CA HIS A 52 14.24 20.12 -1.82
C HIS A 52 14.64 20.51 -3.24
N ILE A 53 14.74 21.80 -3.49
CA ILE A 53 15.25 22.32 -4.75
C ILE A 53 16.77 22.30 -4.68
N GLN A 54 17.38 21.67 -5.69
CA GLN A 54 18.83 21.70 -5.86
C GLN A 54 19.32 23.17 -5.93
N ASN A 55 20.22 23.53 -5.05
CA ASN A 55 20.67 24.92 -4.87
C ASN A 55 22.18 25.14 -5.04
N LEU A 56 22.95 24.09 -5.33
CA LEU A 56 24.40 24.14 -5.39
C LEU A 56 24.94 24.62 -6.75
N TYR A 57 24.25 24.25 -7.83
CA TYR A 57 24.74 24.48 -9.19
C TYR A 57 23.91 25.52 -9.93
N GLU A 58 24.55 26.21 -10.88
CA GLU A 58 23.87 27.08 -11.81
C GLU A 58 23.11 26.25 -12.86
N ASP A 59 21.83 26.57 -13.07
CA ASP A 59 21.10 26.12 -14.26
C ASP A 59 20.88 27.31 -15.19
N GLY A 60 21.53 27.28 -16.36
CA GLY A 60 21.37 28.32 -17.37
C GLY A 60 19.97 28.52 -17.92
N LEU A 61 19.04 27.58 -17.63
CA LEU A 61 17.65 27.65 -17.99
C LEU A 61 16.73 28.04 -16.82
N TYR A 62 17.28 28.34 -15.66
CA TYR A 62 16.55 28.74 -14.44
C TYR A 62 15.43 27.77 -14.04
N ARG A 63 15.62 26.45 -14.24
CA ARG A 63 14.66 25.42 -13.87
C ARG A 63 14.85 25.02 -12.41
N TYR A 64 13.75 24.65 -11.77
CA TYR A 64 13.77 24.07 -10.44
C TYR A 64 13.90 22.56 -10.53
N HIS A 65 15.01 22.02 -10.07
CA HIS A 65 15.27 20.59 -10.00
C HIS A 65 14.97 20.11 -8.58
N TRP A 66 13.83 19.44 -8.41
CA TRP A 66 13.49 18.82 -7.14
C TRP A 66 14.28 17.53 -6.97
N VAL A 67 15.02 17.43 -5.89
CA VAL A 67 15.90 16.32 -5.57
C VAL A 67 15.72 15.82 -4.16
N VAL A 68 16.15 14.59 -3.94
CA VAL A 68 16.46 14.01 -2.64
C VAL A 68 17.96 13.73 -2.65
N SER A 69 18.68 14.33 -1.72
CA SER A 69 20.12 14.18 -1.62
C SER A 69 20.48 13.05 -0.67
N LEU A 70 21.34 12.17 -1.14
CA LEU A 70 22.03 11.18 -0.35
C LEU A 70 23.45 11.69 -0.11
N SER A 71 23.88 11.76 1.14
CA SER A 71 25.22 12.16 1.51
C SER A 71 25.92 11.11 2.38
N ARG A 72 27.20 10.94 2.16
CA ARG A 72 28.04 10.04 2.94
C ARG A 72 29.47 10.56 3.03
N TYR A 73 30.06 10.46 4.23
CA TYR A 73 31.48 10.70 4.41
C TYR A 73 32.28 9.54 3.80
N VAL A 74 33.32 9.86 3.03
CA VAL A 74 34.12 8.88 2.32
C VAL A 74 35.61 9.19 2.47
N ASP A 75 36.44 8.16 2.55
CA ASP A 75 37.87 8.30 2.47
C ASP A 75 38.27 8.41 0.99
N ILE A 76 39.05 9.44 0.67
CA ILE A 76 39.56 9.71 -0.66
C ILE A 76 41.03 9.33 -0.63
N ASN A 77 41.39 8.31 -1.37
CA ASN A 77 42.78 7.89 -1.50
C ASN A 77 43.16 7.90 -3.00
N ASP A 78 43.87 8.94 -3.43
CA ASP A 78 44.38 9.04 -4.80
C ASP A 78 45.81 8.53 -4.94
N GLY A 79 46.35 7.90 -3.88
CA GLY A 79 47.68 7.28 -3.86
C GLY A 79 48.81 8.21 -3.38
N GLU A 80 48.65 9.52 -3.33
CA GLU A 80 49.69 10.47 -2.91
C GLU A 80 49.35 11.16 -1.56
N ILE A 81 48.10 11.49 -1.33
CA ILE A 81 47.63 12.16 -0.08
C ILE A 81 46.36 11.50 0.40
N PRO A 82 46.37 10.87 1.60
CA PRO A 82 45.14 10.40 2.21
C PRO A 82 44.26 11.62 2.57
N GLY A 83 43.10 11.66 1.98
CA GLY A 83 42.11 12.70 2.21
C GLY A 83 40.77 12.08 2.60
N SER A 84 39.84 12.91 2.96
CA SER A 84 38.46 12.52 3.21
C SER A 84 37.54 13.63 2.72
N GLY A 85 36.29 13.29 2.54
CA GLY A 85 35.29 14.22 2.03
C GLY A 85 33.88 13.67 2.08
N VAL A 86 32.96 14.38 1.45
CA VAL A 86 31.57 14.01 1.40
C VAL A 86 31.15 13.74 -0.03
N LEU A 87 30.68 12.52 -0.26
CA LEU A 87 30.00 12.15 -1.48
C LEU A 87 28.53 12.60 -1.37
N LEU A 88 28.08 13.36 -2.35
CA LEU A 88 26.71 13.82 -2.51
C LEU A 88 26.12 13.22 -3.79
N VAL A 89 24.95 12.62 -3.68
CA VAL A 89 24.17 12.08 -4.81
C VAL A 89 22.78 12.69 -4.78
N ASP A 90 22.45 13.50 -5.74
CA ASP A 90 21.12 14.07 -5.92
C ASP A 90 20.29 13.16 -6.83
N MET A 91 19.25 12.57 -6.25
CA MET A 91 18.27 11.79 -6.98
C MET A 91 17.07 12.66 -7.36
N LYS A 92 16.57 12.50 -8.57
CA LYS A 92 15.35 13.19 -9.00
C LYS A 92 14.17 12.79 -8.13
N TYR A 93 13.53 13.76 -7.49
CA TYR A 93 12.35 13.52 -6.66
C TYR A 93 11.20 12.86 -7.45
N SER A 94 11.10 13.15 -8.76
CA SER A 94 10.10 12.54 -9.64
C SER A 94 10.13 10.99 -9.62
N VAL A 95 11.29 10.38 -9.35
CA VAL A 95 11.37 8.91 -9.24
C VAL A 95 10.55 8.37 -8.08
N ILE A 96 10.59 9.05 -6.94
CA ILE A 96 9.80 8.69 -5.75
C ILE A 96 8.31 9.00 -6.02
N GLU A 97 8.05 10.18 -6.58
CA GLU A 97 6.71 10.64 -6.91
C GLU A 97 6.00 9.69 -7.87
N ASP A 98 6.65 9.26 -8.95
CA ASP A 98 6.09 8.36 -9.95
C ASP A 98 5.76 6.98 -9.37
N VAL A 99 6.64 6.42 -8.54
CA VAL A 99 6.41 5.13 -7.87
C VAL A 99 5.21 5.21 -6.93
N LEU A 100 5.17 6.22 -6.07
CA LEU A 100 4.09 6.37 -5.11
C LEU A 100 2.76 6.75 -5.76
N LYS A 101 2.80 7.50 -6.85
CA LYS A 101 1.63 7.79 -7.67
C LYS A 101 1.07 6.52 -8.29
N GLN A 102 1.91 5.69 -8.90
CA GLN A 102 1.48 4.41 -9.48
C GLN A 102 0.84 3.49 -8.44
N ILE A 103 1.40 3.42 -7.22
CA ILE A 103 0.83 2.65 -6.12
C ILE A 103 -0.54 3.20 -5.74
N ASN A 104 -0.68 4.52 -5.60
CA ASN A 104 -1.94 5.16 -5.22
C ASN A 104 -3.01 5.01 -6.31
N ASP A 105 -2.65 5.15 -7.60
CA ASP A 105 -3.58 5.00 -8.73
C ASP A 105 -4.13 3.57 -8.85
N SER A 106 -3.38 2.57 -8.39
CA SER A 106 -3.80 1.16 -8.38
C SER A 106 -4.56 0.74 -7.11
N SER A 107 -4.64 1.60 -6.11
CA SER A 107 -5.19 1.29 -4.79
C SER A 107 -6.62 1.80 -4.66
N GLU A 108 -7.62 0.93 -4.75
CA GLU A 108 -9.05 1.27 -4.66
C GLU A 108 -9.41 1.90 -3.31
N GLY A 109 -9.35 3.24 -3.22
CA GLY A 109 -9.73 4.02 -2.04
C GLY A 109 -8.76 3.96 -0.86
N ILE A 110 -7.67 3.20 -0.97
CA ILE A 110 -6.55 3.22 -0.02
C ILE A 110 -5.55 4.25 -0.54
N TYR A 111 -4.94 5.02 0.34
CA TYR A 111 -3.88 5.92 -0.09
C TYR A 111 -2.63 5.75 0.75
N TYR A 112 -1.48 6.01 0.11
CA TYR A 112 -0.16 5.88 0.71
C TYR A 112 0.53 7.23 0.66
N TYR A 113 1.11 7.63 1.79
CA TYR A 113 1.96 8.82 1.88
C TYR A 113 3.26 8.50 2.60
N MET A 114 4.23 9.38 2.48
CA MET A 114 5.57 9.18 3.03
C MET A 114 5.99 10.39 3.84
N ILE A 115 6.56 10.12 4.99
CA ILE A 115 7.10 11.14 5.91
C ILE A 115 8.53 10.81 6.33
N SER A 116 9.27 11.82 6.74
CA SER A 116 10.55 11.67 7.41
C SER A 116 10.36 11.23 8.86
N ARG A 117 11.46 10.91 9.53
CA ARG A 117 11.46 10.49 10.93
C ARG A 117 10.84 11.52 11.87
N ASP A 118 11.04 12.79 11.59
CA ASP A 118 10.52 13.94 12.35
C ASP A 118 9.14 14.45 11.89
N GLY A 119 8.49 13.69 10.99
CA GLY A 119 7.12 13.96 10.54
C GLY A 119 7.01 14.96 9.39
N GLN A 120 8.11 15.37 8.77
CA GLN A 120 8.04 16.22 7.58
C GLN A 120 7.51 15.43 6.38
N MET A 121 6.62 16.05 5.60
CA MET A 121 5.99 15.40 4.46
C MET A 121 6.99 15.24 3.30
N ILE A 122 7.22 13.99 2.89
CA ILE A 122 8.04 13.65 1.72
C ILE A 122 7.15 13.54 0.48
N TYR A 123 6.05 12.80 0.59
CA TYR A 123 5.08 12.64 -0.49
C TYR A 123 3.67 12.48 0.07
N HIS A 124 2.70 13.10 -0.59
CA HIS A 124 1.28 12.87 -0.32
C HIS A 124 0.47 12.93 -1.62
N PRO A 125 -0.46 11.96 -1.88
CA PRO A 125 -1.24 11.98 -3.12
C PRO A 125 -2.17 13.18 -3.24
N ARG A 126 -2.59 13.75 -2.10
CA ARG A 126 -3.46 14.94 -2.01
C ARG A 126 -2.68 16.22 -1.70
N LYS A 127 -1.40 16.31 -2.07
CA LYS A 127 -0.55 17.47 -1.77
C LYS A 127 -1.15 18.81 -2.24
N THR A 128 -1.85 18.79 -3.36
CA THR A 128 -2.50 19.99 -3.90
C THR A 128 -3.67 20.46 -3.03
N GLU A 129 -4.45 19.54 -2.46
CA GLU A 129 -5.55 19.85 -1.55
C GLU A 129 -4.99 20.36 -0.21
N MET A 130 -3.92 19.76 0.30
CA MET A 130 -3.21 20.23 1.50
C MET A 130 -2.69 21.66 1.31
N ALA A 131 -2.07 21.95 0.17
CA ALA A 131 -1.57 23.30 -0.14
C ALA A 131 -2.69 24.37 -0.22
N ARG A 132 -3.92 23.94 -0.53
CA ARG A 132 -5.11 24.80 -0.55
C ARG A 132 -5.86 24.87 0.79
N GLY A 133 -5.40 24.15 1.81
CA GLY A 133 -6.07 24.04 3.11
C GLY A 133 -7.39 23.27 3.07
N LEU A 134 -7.62 22.44 2.05
CA LEU A 134 -8.83 21.62 1.89
C LEU A 134 -8.70 20.25 2.56
N PHE A 135 -7.50 19.86 2.92
CA PHE A 135 -7.17 18.60 3.58
C PHE A 135 -5.95 18.78 4.47
N GLU A 136 -6.00 18.18 5.64
CA GLU A 136 -4.89 18.20 6.60
C GLU A 136 -4.56 16.76 7.02
N GLU A 137 -3.27 16.41 7.00
CA GLU A 137 -2.76 15.12 7.47
C GLU A 137 -1.92 15.32 8.71
N ASN A 138 -2.20 14.56 9.77
CA ASN A 138 -1.43 14.68 11.02
C ASN A 138 -0.13 13.84 10.96
N SER A 139 0.81 14.30 10.15
CA SER A 139 2.09 13.64 9.93
C SER A 139 2.97 13.59 11.19
N LEU A 140 2.87 14.57 12.08
CA LEU A 140 3.58 14.60 13.37
C LEU A 140 3.11 13.46 14.29
N LYS A 141 1.80 13.21 14.36
CA LYS A 141 1.28 12.08 15.12
C LYS A 141 1.70 10.76 14.49
N ALA A 142 1.65 10.67 13.17
CA ALA A 142 2.06 9.49 12.42
C ALA A 142 3.55 9.17 12.58
N SER A 143 4.42 10.17 12.73
CA SER A 143 5.86 9.95 12.96
C SER A 143 6.16 9.25 14.29
N GLY A 144 5.30 9.40 15.29
CA GLY A 144 5.42 8.76 16.59
C GLY A 144 5.01 7.26 16.60
N TYR A 145 4.37 6.74 15.55
CA TYR A 145 4.00 5.33 15.49
C TYR A 145 5.19 4.47 15.11
N GLU A 146 5.32 3.32 15.76
CA GLU A 146 6.25 2.26 15.33
C GLU A 146 5.68 1.51 14.12
N GLU A 147 6.45 0.57 13.56
CA GLU A 147 5.99 -0.30 12.49
C GLU A 147 4.84 -1.19 12.96
N GLY A 148 3.72 -1.17 12.26
CA GLY A 148 2.52 -1.90 12.65
C GLY A 148 1.23 -1.35 12.06
N THR A 149 0.11 -1.85 12.58
CA THR A 149 -1.24 -1.42 12.18
C THR A 149 -1.94 -0.76 13.36
N TYR A 150 -2.56 0.37 13.12
CA TYR A 150 -3.24 1.20 14.11
C TYR A 150 -4.65 1.53 13.63
N GLU A 151 -5.61 1.56 14.55
CA GLU A 151 -6.92 2.14 14.31
C GLU A 151 -6.93 3.56 14.86
N ILE A 152 -7.22 4.51 14.02
CA ILE A 152 -7.34 5.93 14.39
C ILE A 152 -8.74 6.44 14.05
N THR A 153 -9.13 7.51 14.73
CA THR A 153 -10.37 8.22 14.40
C THR A 153 -10.00 9.64 13.98
N THR A 154 -10.30 9.96 12.72
CA THR A 154 -10.07 11.29 12.13
C THR A 154 -11.44 11.85 11.74
N ASP A 155 -11.77 13.04 12.22
CA ASP A 155 -13.06 13.73 11.95
C ASP A 155 -14.31 12.85 12.21
N GLY A 156 -14.24 11.96 13.23
CA GLY A 156 -15.34 11.06 13.59
C GLY A 156 -15.43 9.79 12.73
N HIS A 157 -14.57 9.61 11.74
CA HIS A 157 -14.48 8.40 10.92
C HIS A 157 -13.32 7.52 11.40
N LYS A 158 -13.56 6.22 11.44
CA LYS A 158 -12.53 5.23 11.76
C LYS A 158 -11.68 4.95 10.52
N GLU A 159 -10.38 4.92 10.71
CA GLU A 159 -9.42 4.59 9.67
C GLU A 159 -8.42 3.57 10.22
N SER A 160 -7.99 2.67 9.37
CA SER A 160 -6.89 1.75 9.68
C SER A 160 -5.62 2.29 9.03
N VAL A 161 -4.60 2.50 9.84
CA VAL A 161 -3.31 3.05 9.39
C VAL A 161 -2.25 1.97 9.54
N VAL A 162 -1.53 1.69 8.45
CA VAL A 162 -0.41 0.77 8.43
C VAL A 162 0.87 1.57 8.27
N VAL A 163 1.81 1.39 9.18
CA VAL A 163 3.10 2.08 9.19
C VAL A 163 4.21 1.10 8.89
N GLY A 164 5.00 1.38 7.87
CA GLY A 164 6.21 0.64 7.51
C GLY A 164 7.43 1.56 7.48
N ASN A 165 8.56 1.08 8.01
CA ASN A 165 9.82 1.81 7.96
C ASN A 165 10.56 1.52 6.65
N ILE A 166 11.14 2.57 6.03
CA ILE A 166 12.00 2.41 4.87
C ILE A 166 13.44 2.35 5.36
N ALA A 167 14.05 1.17 5.21
CA ALA A 167 15.41 0.93 5.69
C ALA A 167 16.40 1.99 5.18
N TYR A 168 17.38 2.33 6.01
CA TYR A 168 18.47 3.28 5.77
C TYR A 168 18.09 4.75 5.60
N THR A 169 16.83 5.07 5.29
CA THR A 169 16.41 6.47 5.07
C THR A 169 15.89 7.15 6.33
N GLY A 170 15.41 6.35 7.28
CA GLY A 170 14.66 6.83 8.43
C GLY A 170 13.23 7.30 8.08
N TRP A 171 12.80 7.10 6.85
CA TRP A 171 11.46 7.47 6.39
C TRP A 171 10.42 6.42 6.75
N LYS A 172 9.18 6.85 6.82
CA LYS A 172 8.03 5.97 7.04
C LYS A 172 7.08 6.05 5.87
N LEU A 173 6.67 4.89 5.37
CA LEU A 173 5.57 4.74 4.43
C LEU A 173 4.30 4.44 5.22
N ILE A 174 3.27 5.23 5.03
CA ILE A 174 2.02 5.12 5.75
C ILE A 174 0.91 4.85 4.75
N GLY A 175 0.21 3.73 4.97
CA GLY A 175 -0.99 3.37 4.20
C GLY A 175 -2.22 3.63 5.04
N VAL A 176 -3.18 4.38 4.51
CA VAL A 176 -4.45 4.69 5.16
C VAL A 176 -5.59 3.96 4.45
N VAL A 177 -6.34 3.20 5.21
CA VAL A 177 -7.52 2.46 4.75
C VAL A 177 -8.76 3.07 5.40
N PRO A 178 -9.54 3.88 4.69
CA PRO A 178 -10.77 4.47 5.21
C PRO A 178 -11.82 3.40 5.56
N GLU A 179 -12.66 3.69 6.55
CA GLU A 179 -13.75 2.79 6.99
C GLU A 179 -14.69 2.41 5.83
N SER A 180 -14.95 3.32 4.90
CA SER A 180 -15.78 3.07 3.73
C SER A 180 -15.26 1.93 2.85
N VAL A 181 -13.94 1.82 2.68
CA VAL A 181 -13.29 0.75 1.91
C VAL A 181 -13.36 -0.57 2.66
N GLN A 182 -13.17 -0.56 3.97
CA GLN A 182 -13.26 -1.75 4.82
C GLN A 182 -14.69 -2.31 4.81
N THR A 183 -15.70 -1.46 5.03
CA THR A 183 -17.11 -1.86 5.04
C THR A 183 -17.61 -2.33 3.67
N ALA A 184 -17.19 -1.72 2.59
CA ALA A 184 -17.56 -2.16 1.24
C ALA A 184 -17.08 -3.59 0.95
N ARG A 185 -15.85 -3.94 1.31
CA ARG A 185 -15.31 -5.30 1.16
C ARG A 185 -16.07 -6.33 2.01
N ILE A 186 -16.39 -5.98 3.26
CA ILE A 186 -17.15 -6.86 4.16
C ILE A 186 -18.58 -7.07 3.64
N ASN A 187 -19.24 -6.03 3.15
CA ASN A 187 -20.60 -6.13 2.62
C ASN A 187 -20.67 -7.01 1.36
N ASN A 188 -19.71 -6.89 0.46
CA ASN A 188 -19.62 -7.78 -0.71
C ASN A 188 -19.45 -9.24 -0.29
N PHE A 189 -18.57 -9.52 0.68
CA PHE A 189 -18.37 -10.86 1.20
C PHE A 189 -19.63 -11.44 1.85
N ARG A 190 -20.35 -10.65 2.66
CA ARG A 190 -21.65 -11.03 3.25
C ARG A 190 -22.69 -11.34 2.18
N TYR A 191 -22.74 -10.57 1.11
CA TYR A 191 -23.65 -10.83 -0.01
C TYR A 191 -23.34 -12.17 -0.70
N TYR A 192 -22.08 -12.49 -0.96
CA TYR A 192 -21.71 -13.79 -1.53
C TYR A 192 -22.06 -14.96 -0.62
N ILE A 193 -21.82 -14.85 0.66
CA ILE A 193 -22.23 -15.89 1.63
C ILE A 193 -23.74 -16.08 1.61
N PHE A 194 -24.51 -15.00 1.67
CA PHE A 194 -25.97 -15.06 1.67
C PHE A 194 -26.53 -15.70 0.38
N THR A 195 -26.02 -15.31 -0.78
CA THR A 195 -26.45 -15.90 -2.06
C THR A 195 -26.09 -17.38 -2.16
N THR A 196 -24.92 -17.78 -1.68
CA THR A 196 -24.51 -19.19 -1.66
C THR A 196 -25.43 -20.03 -0.77
N ILE A 197 -25.74 -19.55 0.43
CA ILE A 197 -26.68 -20.24 1.36
C ILE A 197 -28.05 -20.36 0.71
N MET A 198 -28.55 -19.31 0.05
CA MET A 198 -29.85 -19.30 -0.62
C MET A 198 -29.92 -20.34 -1.76
N VAL A 199 -28.86 -20.43 -2.57
CA VAL A 199 -28.77 -21.43 -3.65
C VAL A 199 -28.74 -22.84 -3.08
N LEU A 200 -27.96 -23.11 -2.03
CA LEU A 200 -27.92 -24.41 -1.37
C LEU A 200 -29.29 -24.79 -0.79
N MET A 201 -29.97 -23.85 -0.14
CA MET A 201 -31.30 -24.08 0.39
C MET A 201 -32.35 -24.43 -0.69
N MET A 202 -32.29 -23.72 -1.83
CA MET A 202 -33.15 -24.01 -2.98
C MET A 202 -32.85 -25.43 -3.53
N MET A 203 -31.59 -25.81 -3.64
CA MET A 203 -31.16 -27.13 -4.12
C MET A 203 -31.65 -28.25 -3.17
N LEU A 204 -31.60 -28.04 -1.86
CA LEU A 204 -32.14 -28.97 -0.87
C LEU A 204 -33.68 -29.10 -0.95
N LEU A 205 -34.40 -28.01 -1.15
CA LEU A 205 -35.85 -28.02 -1.29
C LEU A 205 -36.28 -28.78 -2.55
N GLU A 206 -35.62 -28.56 -3.70
CA GLU A 206 -35.89 -29.28 -4.93
C GLU A 206 -35.51 -30.76 -4.81
N GLY A 207 -34.36 -31.08 -4.21
CA GLY A 207 -33.95 -32.44 -3.89
C GLY A 207 -35.00 -33.18 -3.05
N ASN A 208 -35.48 -32.52 -1.98
CA ASN A 208 -36.54 -33.09 -1.12
C ASN A 208 -37.86 -33.30 -1.89
N ARG A 209 -38.23 -32.37 -2.77
CA ARG A 209 -39.43 -32.54 -3.63
C ARG A 209 -39.30 -33.73 -4.57
N LEU A 210 -38.11 -33.92 -5.18
CA LEU A 210 -37.84 -35.05 -6.07
C LEU A 210 -37.89 -36.39 -5.33
N ILE A 211 -37.28 -36.47 -4.15
CA ILE A 211 -37.32 -37.66 -3.29
C ILE A 211 -38.76 -37.95 -2.87
N SER A 212 -39.50 -36.95 -2.40
CA SER A 212 -40.88 -37.12 -2.02
C SER A 212 -41.75 -37.63 -3.18
N ARG A 213 -41.57 -37.08 -4.37
CA ARG A 213 -42.38 -37.49 -5.56
C ARG A 213 -42.00 -38.85 -6.10
N LYS A 214 -40.71 -39.19 -6.17
CA LYS A 214 -40.24 -40.41 -6.81
C LYS A 214 -40.14 -41.62 -5.87
N ILE A 215 -40.00 -41.40 -4.59
CA ILE A 215 -39.79 -42.46 -3.60
C ILE A 215 -40.86 -42.49 -2.53
N SER A 216 -41.05 -41.43 -1.76
CA SER A 216 -41.92 -41.45 -0.58
C SER A 216 -43.40 -41.62 -0.94
N LYS A 217 -43.91 -40.92 -1.96
CA LYS A 217 -45.33 -41.03 -2.36
C LYS A 217 -45.67 -42.45 -2.94
N PRO A 218 -44.88 -43.05 -3.83
CA PRO A 218 -45.13 -44.41 -4.29
C PRO A 218 -45.10 -45.45 -3.16
N ILE A 219 -44.11 -45.37 -2.25
CA ILE A 219 -44.01 -46.33 -1.13
C ILE A 219 -45.24 -46.22 -0.20
N ARG A 220 -45.67 -44.99 0.11
CA ARG A 220 -46.85 -44.80 0.95
C ARG A 220 -48.12 -45.33 0.27
N LYS A 221 -48.30 -45.15 -1.04
CA LYS A 221 -49.44 -45.72 -1.75
C LYS A 221 -49.41 -47.25 -1.78
N LEU A 222 -48.24 -47.87 -1.88
CA LEU A 222 -48.08 -49.30 -1.77
C LEU A 222 -48.48 -49.78 -0.36
N ASP A 223 -48.04 -49.14 0.71
CA ASP A 223 -48.38 -49.47 2.08
C ASP A 223 -49.91 -49.32 2.31
N GLU A 224 -50.56 -48.29 1.79
CA GLU A 224 -52.02 -48.12 1.82
C GLU A 224 -52.75 -49.22 1.03
N SER A 225 -52.25 -49.66 -0.14
CA SER A 225 -52.84 -50.76 -0.92
C SER A 225 -52.73 -52.11 -0.22
N VAL A 226 -51.60 -52.40 0.44
CA VAL A 226 -51.39 -53.62 1.22
C VAL A 226 -52.35 -53.64 2.43
N LYS A 227 -52.52 -52.56 3.16
CA LYS A 227 -53.47 -52.47 4.30
C LYS A 227 -54.91 -52.66 3.85
N THR A 228 -55.29 -52.12 2.69
CA THR A 228 -56.61 -52.30 2.12
C THR A 228 -56.87 -53.78 1.73
N TYR A 229 -55.86 -54.46 1.22
CA TYR A 229 -55.95 -55.91 0.91
C TYR A 229 -56.11 -56.77 2.17
N GLU A 230 -55.31 -56.48 3.24
CA GLU A 230 -55.42 -57.17 4.53
C GLU A 230 -56.80 -56.98 5.20
N ALA A 231 -57.44 -55.83 4.95
CA ALA A 231 -58.84 -55.54 5.46
C ALA A 231 -59.96 -56.14 4.57
N GLY A 232 -59.58 -56.95 3.56
CA GLY A 232 -60.55 -57.64 2.67
C GLY A 232 -61.11 -56.76 1.55
N GLY A 233 -60.54 -55.60 1.29
CA GLY A 233 -60.88 -54.69 0.17
C GLY A 233 -60.17 -55.06 -1.12
N LYS A 234 -60.70 -54.55 -2.25
CA LYS A 234 -59.92 -54.65 -3.54
C LYS A 234 -58.86 -53.57 -3.56
N PRO A 235 -57.57 -53.95 -3.62
CA PRO A 235 -56.48 -52.96 -3.69
C PRO A 235 -56.45 -52.28 -5.06
N ASP A 236 -56.23 -50.94 -5.04
CA ASP A 236 -55.94 -50.15 -6.24
C ASP A 236 -54.46 -50.30 -6.52
N ILE A 237 -54.09 -51.04 -7.59
CA ILE A 237 -52.69 -51.36 -7.90
C ILE A 237 -52.04 -50.11 -8.46
N TYR A 238 -51.20 -49.48 -7.67
CA TYR A 238 -50.40 -48.32 -8.09
C TYR A 238 -49.21 -48.73 -8.94
N ILE A 239 -49.24 -48.41 -10.23
CA ILE A 239 -48.16 -48.72 -11.22
C ILE A 239 -47.29 -47.48 -11.43
N GLY A 240 -46.87 -46.82 -10.39
CA GLY A 240 -46.00 -45.63 -10.48
C GLY A 240 -44.76 -45.76 -9.61
N GLY A 241 -43.67 -45.06 -9.98
CA GLY A 241 -42.42 -45.07 -9.23
C GLY A 241 -41.19 -45.26 -10.13
N SER A 242 -40.00 -45.36 -9.54
CA SER A 242 -38.77 -45.73 -10.27
C SER A 242 -38.80 -47.17 -10.70
N SER A 243 -37.90 -47.55 -11.65
CA SER A 243 -37.85 -48.93 -12.19
C SER A 243 -37.70 -50.01 -11.10
N GLU A 244 -37.07 -49.65 -9.96
CA GLU A 244 -36.85 -50.54 -8.81
C GLU A 244 -38.12 -50.81 -7.98
N ILE A 245 -39.16 -49.99 -8.13
CA ILE A 245 -40.43 -50.08 -7.38
C ILE A 245 -41.57 -50.76 -8.24
N ARG A 246 -41.29 -50.97 -9.52
CA ARG A 246 -42.28 -51.54 -10.46
C ARG A 246 -42.36 -53.06 -10.51
N HIS A 247 -41.49 -53.79 -9.83
CA HIS A 247 -41.43 -55.24 -9.81
C HIS A 247 -42.29 -55.88 -8.72
#